data_1da10acd0629b1f7d1acacdd97c31e0f
#
_entry.id   1da10acd0629b1f7d1acacdd97c31e0f
#
_cell.length_a   1.000
_cell.length_b   1.000
_cell.length_c   1.000
_cell.angle_alpha   90.00
_cell.angle_beta   90.00
_cell.angle_gamma   90.00
#
_symmetry.space_group_name_H-M   'P 1'
#
loop_
_entity.id
_entity.type
_entity.pdbx_description
1 polymer ?
#
loop_
_entity_poly.entity_id
_entity_poly.type
_entity_poly.pdbx_seq_one_letter_code
_entity_poly.pdbx_strand_id
1 'polypeptide(L)'
;MSEESPRPELLDDAQRRFPVPDYDEVPEDIRERLDEETERAGFTPNVMSALAYKPSHFRAFMAFHDALVDDTTLDREEVEMIVVAVSGRNNCLYCNVAHGALVRIYAEDPHLADQLVSNHRTADVSDERMAMLEVAVKLTEEPDAVTTDDLDLLYEAGYTQEEVWDIGMVAAFFNLSNRMATFADWRPNEEFYGMGR
;
A
#
# COMPACT_ATOMS: atom_id res chain seq x y z
N MET A 1 -25.24 -20.61 -20.64
CA MET A 1 -24.00 -21.13 -20.01
C MET A 1 -23.39 -19.93 -19.34
N SER A 2 -23.58 -19.80 -18.03
CA SER A 2 -22.86 -18.80 -17.23
C SER A 2 -21.39 -19.21 -17.23
N GLU A 3 -20.52 -18.39 -17.81
CA GLU A 3 -19.09 -18.52 -17.57
C GLU A 3 -18.91 -18.37 -16.05
N GLU A 4 -18.51 -19.45 -15.39
CA GLU A 4 -18.06 -19.42 -14.02
C GLU A 4 -16.86 -18.48 -13.97
N SER A 5 -16.92 -17.43 -13.13
CA SER A 5 -15.79 -16.55 -12.87
C SER A 5 -14.57 -17.43 -12.52
N PRO A 6 -13.39 -17.19 -13.06
CA PRO A 6 -12.24 -18.01 -12.73
C PRO A 6 -12.01 -17.96 -11.20
N ARG A 7 -11.84 -19.13 -10.59
CA ARG A 7 -11.50 -19.22 -9.16
C ARG A 7 -10.18 -18.50 -8.91
N PRO A 8 -10.03 -17.78 -7.78
CA PRO A 8 -8.74 -17.23 -7.39
C PRO A 8 -7.69 -18.32 -7.39
N GLU A 9 -6.59 -18.08 -8.07
CA GLU A 9 -5.40 -18.91 -7.99
C GLU A 9 -4.46 -18.27 -6.99
N LEU A 10 -4.30 -18.91 -5.82
CA LEU A 10 -3.30 -18.50 -4.85
C LEU A 10 -1.95 -18.99 -5.36
N LEU A 11 -1.12 -18.05 -5.80
CA LEU A 11 0.16 -18.40 -6.42
C LEU A 11 1.14 -18.92 -5.36
N ASP A 12 1.69 -20.09 -5.56
CA ASP A 12 2.68 -20.73 -4.68
C ASP A 12 3.90 -19.82 -4.43
N ASP A 13 4.19 -18.91 -5.34
CA ASP A 13 5.32 -17.99 -5.28
C ASP A 13 4.92 -16.56 -4.81
N ALA A 14 3.67 -16.35 -4.34
CA ALA A 14 3.23 -15.07 -3.75
C ALA A 14 4.16 -14.61 -2.62
N GLN A 15 4.75 -15.56 -1.90
CA GLN A 15 5.85 -15.35 -0.95
C GLN A 15 6.84 -16.52 -1.01
N ARG A 16 8.12 -16.23 -0.70
CA ARG A 16 9.18 -17.24 -0.84
C ARG A 16 9.63 -17.90 0.46
N ARG A 17 9.28 -17.33 1.61
CA ARG A 17 9.79 -17.77 2.92
C ARG A 17 8.77 -18.52 3.76
N PHE A 18 7.51 -18.46 3.40
CA PHE A 18 6.41 -19.14 4.09
C PHE A 18 5.50 -19.80 3.06
N PRO A 19 4.81 -20.89 3.41
CA PRO A 19 3.86 -21.52 2.51
C PRO A 19 2.69 -20.60 2.22
N VAL A 20 2.12 -20.72 1.03
CA VAL A 20 0.81 -20.16 0.67
C VAL A 20 -0.19 -21.31 0.85
N PRO A 21 -1.31 -21.12 1.56
CA PRO A 21 -2.30 -22.18 1.76
C PRO A 21 -3.03 -22.48 0.45
N ASP A 22 -3.53 -23.69 0.33
CA ASP A 22 -4.47 -24.04 -0.73
C ASP A 22 -5.77 -23.23 -0.54
N TYR A 23 -6.37 -22.74 -1.63
CA TYR A 23 -7.60 -21.93 -1.57
C TYR A 23 -8.72 -22.60 -0.77
N ASP A 24 -8.90 -23.92 -0.94
CA ASP A 24 -9.95 -24.70 -0.26
C ASP A 24 -9.68 -24.84 1.27
N GLU A 25 -8.45 -24.63 1.73
CA GLU A 25 -8.08 -24.65 3.15
C GLU A 25 -8.25 -23.28 3.84
N VAL A 26 -8.44 -22.22 3.06
CA VAL A 26 -8.64 -20.87 3.59
C VAL A 26 -10.07 -20.74 4.16
N PRO A 27 -10.26 -20.09 5.34
CA PRO A 27 -11.58 -19.83 5.89
C PRO A 27 -12.52 -19.07 4.92
N GLU A 28 -13.82 -19.35 4.98
CA GLU A 28 -14.84 -18.87 4.05
C GLU A 28 -14.83 -17.34 3.92
N ASP A 29 -14.80 -16.60 5.02
CA ASP A 29 -14.79 -15.14 5.04
C ASP A 29 -13.55 -14.53 4.35
N ILE A 30 -12.41 -15.24 4.39
CA ILE A 30 -11.20 -14.82 3.69
C ILE A 30 -11.29 -15.18 2.20
N ARG A 31 -11.88 -16.33 1.85
CA ARG A 31 -12.13 -16.69 0.45
C ARG A 31 -13.05 -15.68 -0.22
N GLU A 32 -14.13 -15.30 0.44
CA GLU A 32 -15.04 -14.25 -0.07
C GLU A 32 -14.28 -12.96 -0.36
N ARG A 33 -13.40 -12.53 0.55
CA ARG A 33 -12.57 -11.34 0.35
C ARG A 33 -11.55 -11.50 -0.81
N LEU A 34 -10.96 -12.69 -0.96
CA LEU A 34 -10.07 -13.00 -2.09
C LEU A 34 -10.82 -12.95 -3.42
N ASP A 35 -12.05 -13.50 -3.45
CA ASP A 35 -12.91 -13.51 -4.64
C ASP A 35 -13.28 -12.09 -5.05
N GLU A 36 -13.73 -11.25 -4.10
CA GLU A 36 -14.07 -9.84 -4.33
C GLU A 36 -12.89 -9.06 -4.91
N GLU A 37 -11.69 -9.22 -4.34
CA GLU A 37 -10.50 -8.53 -4.82
C GLU A 37 -10.05 -9.05 -6.19
N THR A 38 -10.19 -10.35 -6.43
CA THR A 38 -9.86 -10.95 -7.73
C THR A 38 -10.82 -10.45 -8.81
N GLU A 39 -12.11 -10.35 -8.50
CA GLU A 39 -13.10 -9.79 -9.42
C GLU A 39 -12.81 -8.31 -9.73
N ARG A 40 -12.46 -7.53 -8.70
CA ARG A 40 -12.15 -6.10 -8.81
C ARG A 40 -10.87 -5.81 -9.60
N ALA A 41 -9.79 -6.55 -9.33
CA ALA A 41 -8.48 -6.31 -9.92
C ALA A 41 -8.22 -7.09 -11.22
N GLY A 42 -8.99 -8.18 -11.46
CA GLY A 42 -8.76 -9.12 -12.56
C GLY A 42 -7.72 -10.21 -12.24
N PHE A 43 -7.13 -10.17 -11.05
CA PHE A 43 -6.18 -11.16 -10.52
C PHE A 43 -6.18 -11.10 -9.00
N THR A 44 -5.73 -12.18 -8.34
CA THR A 44 -5.57 -12.20 -6.88
C THR A 44 -4.27 -11.48 -6.48
N PRO A 45 -4.33 -10.38 -5.70
CA PRO A 45 -3.11 -9.74 -5.22
C PRO A 45 -2.29 -10.67 -4.33
N ASN A 46 -1.00 -10.86 -4.63
CA ASN A 46 -0.13 -11.78 -3.91
C ASN A 46 -0.02 -11.51 -2.40
N VAL A 47 -0.16 -10.26 -1.97
CA VAL A 47 -0.22 -9.90 -0.54
C VAL A 47 -1.36 -10.62 0.18
N MET A 48 -2.50 -10.77 -0.48
CA MET A 48 -3.67 -11.43 0.11
C MET A 48 -3.45 -12.94 0.22
N SER A 49 -2.91 -13.55 -0.85
CA SER A 49 -2.49 -14.97 -0.82
C SER A 49 -1.49 -15.24 0.29
N ALA A 50 -0.48 -14.37 0.43
CA ALA A 50 0.55 -14.48 1.47
C ALA A 50 -0.03 -14.31 2.89
N LEU A 51 -0.90 -13.32 3.10
CA LEU A 51 -1.56 -13.08 4.39
C LEU A 51 -2.51 -14.20 4.81
N ALA A 52 -3.11 -14.92 3.84
CA ALA A 52 -4.00 -16.05 4.09
C ALA A 52 -3.31 -17.18 4.88
N TYR A 53 -1.97 -17.24 4.87
CA TYR A 53 -1.18 -18.15 5.72
C TYR A 53 -1.55 -18.07 7.20
N LYS A 54 -1.94 -16.88 7.69
CA LYS A 54 -2.36 -16.67 9.08
C LYS A 54 -3.70 -15.93 9.13
N PRO A 55 -4.84 -16.64 9.14
CA PRO A 55 -6.17 -16.03 9.04
C PRO A 55 -6.46 -14.89 10.03
N SER A 56 -5.99 -15.00 11.27
CA SER A 56 -6.16 -13.93 12.27
C SER A 56 -5.39 -12.66 11.92
N HIS A 57 -4.20 -12.81 11.32
CA HIS A 57 -3.39 -11.68 10.88
C HIS A 57 -3.97 -11.05 9.61
N PHE A 58 -4.47 -11.87 8.68
CA PHE A 58 -5.19 -11.40 7.49
C PHE A 58 -6.32 -10.44 7.89
N ARG A 59 -7.23 -10.90 8.78
CA ARG A 59 -8.37 -10.09 9.20
C ARG A 59 -7.96 -8.77 9.86
N ALA A 60 -6.98 -8.82 10.77
CA ALA A 60 -6.52 -7.61 11.46
C ALA A 60 -5.83 -6.63 10.51
N PHE A 61 -5.00 -7.15 9.61
CA PHE A 61 -4.29 -6.34 8.61
C PHE A 61 -5.26 -5.68 7.64
N MET A 62 -6.19 -6.47 7.05
CA MET A 62 -7.16 -5.94 6.09
C MET A 62 -8.13 -4.96 6.74
N ALA A 63 -8.60 -5.24 7.95
CA ALA A 63 -9.48 -4.31 8.66
C ALA A 63 -8.80 -2.95 8.94
N PHE A 64 -7.52 -2.95 9.29
CA PHE A 64 -6.79 -1.69 9.48
C PHE A 64 -6.50 -0.99 8.14
N HIS A 65 -6.09 -1.75 7.12
CA HIS A 65 -5.88 -1.23 5.77
C HIS A 65 -7.16 -0.55 5.23
N ASP A 66 -8.29 -1.23 5.30
CA ASP A 66 -9.56 -0.74 4.79
C ASP A 66 -9.99 0.54 5.54
N ALA A 67 -9.82 0.59 6.87
CA ALA A 67 -10.11 1.80 7.65
C ALA A 67 -9.25 3.01 7.19
N LEU A 68 -7.98 2.80 6.86
CA LEU A 68 -7.10 3.88 6.37
C LEU A 68 -7.43 4.35 4.96
N VAL A 69 -8.12 3.53 4.18
CA VAL A 69 -8.43 3.80 2.77
C VAL A 69 -9.86 4.33 2.61
N ASP A 70 -10.79 3.81 3.41
CA ASP A 70 -12.22 4.09 3.27
C ASP A 70 -12.71 5.19 4.22
N ASP A 71 -11.99 5.46 5.32
CA ASP A 71 -12.35 6.44 6.36
C ASP A 71 -11.32 7.57 6.46
N THR A 72 -10.88 8.09 5.31
CA THR A 72 -9.97 9.25 5.21
C THR A 72 -10.55 10.29 4.28
N THR A 73 -10.20 11.57 4.54
CA THR A 73 -10.51 12.70 3.66
C THR A 73 -9.36 13.03 2.70
N LEU A 74 -8.19 12.38 2.84
CA LEU A 74 -7.11 12.48 1.86
C LEU A 74 -7.56 11.93 0.51
N ASP A 75 -7.14 12.58 -0.56
CA ASP A 75 -7.35 12.05 -1.90
C ASP A 75 -6.67 10.69 -2.05
N ARG A 76 -7.29 9.78 -2.81
CA ARG A 76 -6.72 8.44 -3.06
C ARG A 76 -5.29 8.50 -3.61
N GLU A 77 -5.03 9.47 -4.46
CA GLU A 77 -3.71 9.77 -4.98
C GLU A 77 -2.70 10.08 -3.87
N GLU A 78 -3.07 10.91 -2.89
CA GLU A 78 -2.21 11.30 -1.75
C GLU A 78 -1.89 10.11 -0.85
N VAL A 79 -2.89 9.27 -0.55
CA VAL A 79 -2.66 8.03 0.21
C VAL A 79 -1.61 7.18 -0.50
N GLU A 80 -1.76 6.93 -1.80
CA GLU A 80 -0.80 6.11 -2.55
C GLU A 80 0.58 6.77 -2.69
N MET A 81 0.66 8.09 -2.77
CA MET A 81 1.94 8.83 -2.74
C MET A 81 2.68 8.62 -1.42
N ILE A 82 2.00 8.71 -0.28
CA ILE A 82 2.58 8.43 1.04
C ILE A 82 3.11 6.99 1.05
N VAL A 83 2.29 6.03 0.62
CA VAL A 83 2.66 4.61 0.58
C VAL A 83 3.94 4.39 -0.21
N VAL A 84 4.02 4.96 -1.42
CA VAL A 84 5.17 4.75 -2.32
C VAL A 84 6.42 5.44 -1.78
N ALA A 85 6.32 6.67 -1.27
CA ALA A 85 7.46 7.37 -0.69
C ALA A 85 8.04 6.64 0.54
N VAL A 86 7.18 6.19 1.46
CA VAL A 86 7.55 5.39 2.64
C VAL A 86 8.16 4.04 2.21
N SER A 87 7.57 3.38 1.22
CA SER A 87 8.03 2.08 0.72
C SER A 87 9.37 2.17 0.00
N GLY A 88 9.64 3.29 -0.68
CA GLY A 88 10.92 3.60 -1.28
C GLY A 88 12.03 3.69 -0.24
N ARG A 89 11.79 4.39 0.88
CA ARG A 89 12.73 4.48 2.01
C ARG A 89 13.01 3.11 2.64
N ASN A 90 11.98 2.29 2.80
CA ASN A 90 12.09 0.94 3.35
C ASN A 90 12.58 -0.11 2.33
N ASN A 91 12.81 0.26 1.07
CA ASN A 91 13.22 -0.64 -0.02
C ASN A 91 12.29 -1.86 -0.17
N CYS A 92 10.97 -1.68 -0.01
CA CYS A 92 9.98 -2.73 -0.14
C CYS A 92 9.64 -2.99 -1.61
N LEU A 93 10.17 -4.06 -2.20
CA LEU A 93 9.90 -4.39 -3.60
C LEU A 93 8.40 -4.52 -3.88
N TYR A 94 7.68 -5.34 -3.08
CA TYR A 94 6.25 -5.56 -3.26
C TYR A 94 5.48 -4.23 -3.28
N CYS A 95 5.67 -3.43 -2.23
CA CYS A 95 4.91 -2.20 -2.06
C CYS A 95 5.26 -1.14 -3.11
N ASN A 96 6.53 -1.01 -3.49
CA ASN A 96 6.95 -0.09 -4.55
C ASN A 96 6.31 -0.43 -5.91
N VAL A 97 6.17 -1.71 -6.21
CA VAL A 97 5.59 -2.15 -7.50
C VAL A 97 4.07 -2.07 -7.47
N ALA A 98 3.42 -2.63 -6.44
CA ALA A 98 1.96 -2.69 -6.35
C ALA A 98 1.34 -1.29 -6.18
N HIS A 99 1.78 -0.54 -5.17
CA HIS A 99 1.28 0.82 -4.93
C HIS A 99 1.81 1.84 -5.95
N GLY A 100 2.99 1.60 -6.52
CA GLY A 100 3.46 2.39 -7.66
C GLY A 100 2.54 2.29 -8.88
N ALA A 101 1.90 1.14 -9.10
CA ALA A 101 0.85 1.00 -10.11
C ALA A 101 -0.37 1.87 -9.78
N LEU A 102 -0.78 1.91 -8.50
CA LEU A 102 -1.91 2.72 -8.05
C LEU A 102 -1.61 4.23 -8.15
N VAL A 103 -0.40 4.68 -7.78
CA VAL A 103 0.04 6.07 -8.01
C VAL A 103 -0.11 6.43 -9.49
N ARG A 104 0.41 5.61 -10.41
CA ARG A 104 0.30 5.91 -11.85
C ARG A 104 -1.13 6.02 -12.33
N ILE A 105 -2.04 5.20 -11.78
CA ILE A 105 -3.46 5.20 -12.15
C ILE A 105 -4.17 6.42 -11.58
N TYR A 106 -4.03 6.70 -10.27
CA TYR A 106 -4.79 7.76 -9.61
C TYR A 106 -4.26 9.16 -9.92
N ALA A 107 -2.93 9.31 -10.06
CA ALA A 107 -2.31 10.57 -10.48
C ALA A 107 -2.40 10.81 -12.00
N GLU A 108 -2.81 9.82 -12.79
CA GLU A 108 -2.77 9.86 -14.27
C GLU A 108 -1.37 10.23 -14.80
N ASP A 109 -0.31 9.88 -14.05
CA ASP A 109 1.09 10.17 -14.38
C ASP A 109 1.91 8.87 -14.34
N PRO A 110 2.42 8.40 -15.52
CA PRO A 110 3.21 7.17 -15.60
C PRO A 110 4.61 7.27 -14.96
N HIS A 111 5.07 8.46 -14.59
CA HIS A 111 6.42 8.72 -14.09
C HIS A 111 6.49 9.00 -12.59
N LEU A 112 5.42 9.49 -12.00
CA LEU A 112 5.40 9.97 -10.62
C LEU A 112 5.85 8.90 -9.60
N ALA A 113 5.39 7.66 -9.77
CA ALA A 113 5.78 6.55 -8.90
C ALA A 113 7.30 6.32 -8.90
N ASP A 114 7.94 6.37 -10.07
CA ASP A 114 9.38 6.18 -10.20
C ASP A 114 10.17 7.33 -9.53
N GLN A 115 9.63 8.56 -9.59
CA GLN A 115 10.19 9.74 -8.90
C GLN A 115 10.11 9.58 -7.38
N LEU A 116 8.93 9.22 -6.86
CA LEU A 116 8.68 9.04 -5.43
C LEU A 116 9.57 7.95 -4.82
N VAL A 117 9.71 6.82 -5.51
CA VAL A 117 10.59 5.71 -5.06
C VAL A 117 12.05 6.14 -5.03
N SER A 118 12.51 6.84 -6.07
CA SER A 118 13.92 7.23 -6.21
C SER A 118 14.30 8.33 -5.24
N ASN A 119 13.57 9.42 -5.25
CA ASN A 119 13.78 10.57 -4.38
C ASN A 119 12.53 11.47 -4.39
N HIS A 120 11.65 11.30 -3.38
CA HIS A 120 10.41 12.07 -3.28
C HIS A 120 10.61 13.59 -3.37
N ARG A 121 11.78 14.13 -2.92
CA ARG A 121 12.12 15.55 -2.98
C ARG A 121 12.26 16.10 -4.38
N THR A 122 12.38 15.24 -5.37
CA THR A 122 12.49 15.62 -6.80
C THR A 122 11.24 15.25 -7.58
N ALA A 123 10.19 14.80 -6.89
CA ALA A 123 8.90 14.50 -7.51
C ALA A 123 8.20 15.79 -7.95
N ASP A 124 7.50 15.71 -9.08
CA ASP A 124 6.75 16.83 -9.65
C ASP A 124 5.36 16.91 -9.02
N VAL A 125 5.33 17.39 -7.77
CA VAL A 125 4.11 17.54 -6.95
C VAL A 125 3.98 18.96 -6.41
N SER A 126 2.80 19.33 -5.94
CA SER A 126 2.58 20.64 -5.29
C SER A 126 3.37 20.77 -3.98
N ASP A 127 3.57 22.02 -3.52
CA ASP A 127 4.25 22.31 -2.25
C ASP A 127 3.51 21.68 -1.06
N GLU A 128 2.18 21.63 -1.09
CA GLU A 128 1.33 20.98 -0.12
C GLU A 128 1.66 19.46 -0.02
N ARG A 129 1.61 18.76 -1.17
CA ARG A 129 1.94 17.34 -1.24
C ARG A 129 3.40 17.07 -0.88
N MET A 130 4.29 17.98 -1.20
CA MET A 130 5.70 17.86 -0.78
C MET A 130 5.83 17.92 0.75
N ALA A 131 5.12 18.83 1.43
CA ALA A 131 5.12 18.87 2.90
C ALA A 131 4.60 17.56 3.50
N MET A 132 3.51 16.99 2.95
CA MET A 132 2.98 15.68 3.34
C MET A 132 4.04 14.57 3.22
N LEU A 133 4.70 14.49 2.07
CA LEU A 133 5.72 13.47 1.80
C LEU A 133 6.94 13.61 2.71
N GLU A 134 7.41 14.85 2.98
CA GLU A 134 8.54 15.12 3.87
C GLU A 134 8.24 14.62 5.29
N VAL A 135 7.04 14.89 5.83
CA VAL A 135 6.68 14.46 7.18
C VAL A 135 6.50 12.93 7.23
N ALA A 136 5.85 12.32 6.23
CA ALA A 136 5.68 10.86 6.16
C ALA A 136 7.04 10.12 6.06
N VAL A 137 7.97 10.66 5.27
CA VAL A 137 9.33 10.10 5.13
C VAL A 137 10.13 10.33 6.40
N LYS A 138 10.06 11.51 7.02
CA LYS A 138 10.72 11.78 8.30
C LYS A 138 10.24 10.81 9.39
N LEU A 139 8.92 10.58 9.49
CA LEU A 139 8.37 9.58 10.41
C LEU A 139 8.90 8.17 10.14
N THR A 140 9.25 7.87 8.90
CA THR A 140 9.79 6.56 8.50
C THR A 140 11.26 6.39 8.86
N GLU A 141 12.08 7.41 8.61
CA GLU A 141 13.54 7.35 8.75
C GLU A 141 14.01 7.73 10.15
N GLU A 142 13.36 8.73 10.76
CA GLU A 142 13.77 9.36 12.04
C GLU A 142 12.53 9.62 12.93
N PRO A 143 11.78 8.57 13.36
CA PRO A 143 10.52 8.74 14.07
C PRO A 143 10.65 9.51 15.39
N ASP A 144 11.80 9.46 16.04
CA ASP A 144 12.10 10.19 17.26
C ASP A 144 12.45 11.68 17.02
N ALA A 145 12.65 12.07 15.77
CA ALA A 145 12.91 13.46 15.37
C ALA A 145 11.62 14.22 14.96
N VAL A 146 10.47 13.52 14.86
CA VAL A 146 9.20 14.18 14.56
C VAL A 146 8.76 15.03 15.75
N THR A 147 8.44 16.29 15.48
CA THR A 147 8.08 17.31 16.48
C THR A 147 6.75 18.00 16.13
N THR A 148 6.28 18.87 17.01
CA THR A 148 5.11 19.71 16.73
C THR A 148 5.33 20.63 15.51
N ASP A 149 6.56 21.09 15.29
CA ASP A 149 6.89 21.95 14.15
C ASP A 149 6.62 21.23 12.80
N ASP A 150 6.82 19.89 12.75
CA ASP A 150 6.50 19.09 11.56
C ASP A 150 4.98 19.03 11.30
N LEU A 151 4.19 18.97 12.37
CA LEU A 151 2.73 19.01 12.25
C LEU A 151 2.25 20.40 11.84
N ASP A 152 2.87 21.46 12.38
CA ASP A 152 2.57 22.84 12.01
C ASP A 152 2.83 23.09 10.52
N LEU A 153 3.88 22.49 9.93
CA LEU A 153 4.13 22.54 8.49
C LEU A 153 2.96 21.95 7.67
N LEU A 154 2.34 20.86 8.14
CA LEU A 154 1.18 20.28 7.47
C LEU A 154 -0.05 21.19 7.58
N TYR A 155 -0.29 21.80 8.74
CA TYR A 155 -1.37 22.78 8.91
C TYR A 155 -1.17 24.03 8.05
N GLU A 156 0.08 24.53 7.95
CA GLU A 156 0.42 25.67 7.08
C GLU A 156 0.26 25.32 5.59
N ALA A 157 0.49 24.06 5.21
CA ALA A 157 0.25 23.54 3.87
C ALA A 157 -1.24 23.39 3.53
N GLY A 158 -2.15 23.43 4.53
CA GLY A 158 -3.60 23.40 4.34
C GLY A 158 -4.30 22.15 4.83
N TYR A 159 -3.57 21.14 5.32
CA TYR A 159 -4.17 19.91 5.84
C TYR A 159 -4.92 20.16 7.14
N THR A 160 -6.08 19.54 7.27
CA THR A 160 -6.89 19.53 8.51
C THR A 160 -6.24 18.66 9.59
N GLN A 161 -6.72 18.78 10.82
CA GLN A 161 -6.23 17.92 11.92
C GLN A 161 -6.49 16.44 11.66
N GLU A 162 -7.57 16.09 10.99
CA GLU A 162 -7.92 14.71 10.63
C GLU A 162 -6.96 14.18 9.58
N GLU A 163 -6.71 14.94 8.52
CA GLU A 163 -5.75 14.56 7.46
C GLU A 163 -4.31 14.44 7.99
N VAL A 164 -3.89 15.32 8.88
CA VAL A 164 -2.58 15.21 9.56
C VAL A 164 -2.47 13.91 10.36
N TRP A 165 -3.56 13.51 11.04
CA TRP A 165 -3.63 12.21 11.69
C TRP A 165 -3.50 11.06 10.69
N ASP A 166 -4.24 11.10 9.59
CA ASP A 166 -4.25 10.06 8.56
C ASP A 166 -2.91 9.93 7.85
N ILE A 167 -2.23 11.03 7.54
CA ILE A 167 -0.86 11.03 6.99
C ILE A 167 0.07 10.20 7.89
N GLY A 168 0.04 10.45 9.20
CA GLY A 168 0.84 9.71 10.16
C GLY A 168 0.45 8.24 10.24
N MET A 169 -0.85 7.93 10.23
CA MET A 169 -1.36 6.55 10.33
C MET A 169 -1.06 5.73 9.08
N VAL A 170 -1.24 6.30 7.89
CA VAL A 170 -0.86 5.65 6.62
C VAL A 170 0.64 5.35 6.59
N ALA A 171 1.49 6.33 6.93
CA ALA A 171 2.93 6.12 6.98
C ALA A 171 3.32 5.03 7.98
N ALA A 172 2.74 5.03 9.19
CA ALA A 172 3.01 4.03 10.23
C ALA A 172 2.56 2.62 9.81
N PHE A 173 1.37 2.49 9.24
CA PHE A 173 0.86 1.21 8.74
C PHE A 173 1.76 0.63 7.64
N PHE A 174 2.18 1.45 6.67
CA PHE A 174 3.05 0.97 5.61
C PHE A 174 4.48 0.71 6.08
N ASN A 175 4.96 1.34 7.14
CA ASN A 175 6.17 0.92 7.83
C ASN A 175 6.05 -0.50 8.38
N LEU A 176 4.90 -0.89 8.94
CA LEU A 176 4.61 -2.27 9.34
C LEU A 176 4.54 -3.19 8.12
N SER A 177 3.73 -2.85 7.13
CA SER A 177 3.49 -3.64 5.91
C SER A 177 4.79 -3.92 5.15
N ASN A 178 5.64 -2.90 4.94
CA ASN A 178 6.92 -3.03 4.26
C ASN A 178 7.85 -4.04 4.95
N ARG A 179 7.88 -4.04 6.30
CA ARG A 179 8.68 -4.99 7.07
C ARG A 179 8.14 -6.40 6.97
N MET A 180 6.81 -6.58 7.00
CA MET A 180 6.18 -7.88 6.78
C MET A 180 6.47 -8.41 5.37
N ALA A 181 6.27 -7.60 4.35
CA ALA A 181 6.52 -7.93 2.96
C ALA A 181 7.98 -8.34 2.72
N THR A 182 8.92 -7.58 3.27
CA THR A 182 10.36 -7.87 3.16
C THR A 182 10.73 -9.12 3.95
N PHE A 183 10.18 -9.30 5.16
CA PHE A 183 10.46 -10.47 6.00
C PHE A 183 9.95 -11.77 5.37
N ALA A 184 8.75 -11.75 4.79
CA ALA A 184 8.14 -12.92 4.14
C ALA A 184 8.60 -13.10 2.68
N ASP A 185 9.29 -12.10 2.11
CA ASP A 185 9.67 -12.01 0.70
C ASP A 185 8.44 -12.11 -0.22
N TRP A 186 7.44 -11.24 0.02
CA TRP A 186 6.28 -11.11 -0.85
C TRP A 186 6.69 -10.68 -2.25
N ARG A 187 6.10 -11.32 -3.24
CA ARG A 187 6.40 -11.05 -4.66
C ARG A 187 5.25 -10.29 -5.30
N PRO A 188 5.52 -9.15 -5.96
CA PRO A 188 4.46 -8.45 -6.69
C PRO A 188 3.97 -9.28 -7.87
N ASN A 189 2.67 -9.19 -8.14
CA ASN A 189 2.09 -9.75 -9.36
C ASN A 189 2.69 -9.08 -10.59
N GLU A 190 2.86 -9.82 -11.69
CA GLU A 190 3.40 -9.31 -12.94
C GLU A 190 2.55 -8.18 -13.53
N GLU A 191 1.23 -8.22 -13.32
CA GLU A 191 0.27 -7.23 -13.78
C GLU A 191 0.62 -5.81 -13.29
N PHE A 192 1.03 -5.67 -12.03
CA PHE A 192 1.37 -4.38 -11.45
C PHE A 192 2.51 -3.65 -12.17
N TYR A 193 3.44 -4.39 -12.79
CA TYR A 193 4.56 -3.76 -13.52
C TYR A 193 4.11 -2.97 -14.75
N GLY A 194 3.00 -3.37 -15.37
CA GLY A 194 2.45 -2.75 -16.57
C GLY A 194 1.30 -1.76 -16.34
N MET A 195 0.65 -1.81 -15.17
CA MET A 195 -0.53 -0.99 -14.89
C MET A 195 -0.19 0.51 -14.84
N GLY A 196 -0.97 1.33 -15.54
CA GLY A 196 -0.82 2.78 -15.58
C GLY A 196 0.40 3.29 -16.38
N ARG A 197 1.05 2.42 -17.17
CA ARG A 197 2.19 2.80 -18.04
C ARG A 197 1.75 3.01 -19.47
#